data_2817550b9b8860b240594fca2b9cf2e7
#
_entry.id   2817550b9b8860b240594fca2b9cf2e7
#
_cell.length_a   1.000
_cell.length_b   1.000
_cell.length_c   1.000
_cell.angle_alpha   90.00
_cell.angle_beta   90.00
_cell.angle_gamma   90.00
#
_symmetry.space_group_name_H-M   'P 1'
#
loop_
_entity.id
_entity.type
_entity.pdbx_description
1 polymer ?
#
loop_
_entity_poly.entity_id
_entity_poly.type
_entity_poly.pdbx_seq_one_letter_code
_entity_poly.pdbx_strand_id
1 'polypeptide(L)'
;AVSGRCPHRFAPLGHGSVVDGTLACPYHGLRFNGAGACVHNPHPGGQLPDAQLQVFPLVEPHALLWIWMGDRAKADAALIPDFSWLSDPKWEAVRGATVAEGHFELYSDNILDLSHANFVHPALVANAFTAGERKFWQDGENVYAEYVQRDDFLSIGISAVMGTQGRKQDFYGMVKWHAPAVLYFDFRAGDPGTRAGGSAPGNAR
;
A
#
# COMPACT_ATOMS: atom_id res chain seq x y z
N ALA A 1 -8.06 -14.11 7.24
CA ALA A 1 -7.13 -13.75 8.33
C ALA A 1 -7.78 -13.99 9.69
N VAL A 2 -6.98 -14.02 10.75
CA VAL A 2 -7.47 -14.23 12.14
C VAL A 2 -6.85 -13.20 13.08
N SER A 3 -7.50 -12.91 14.22
CA SER A 3 -6.96 -12.05 15.25
C SER A 3 -5.61 -12.53 15.76
N GLY A 4 -4.69 -11.60 16.01
CA GLY A 4 -3.28 -11.89 16.32
C GLY A 4 -2.99 -12.33 17.77
N ARG A 5 -4.01 -12.48 18.62
CA ARG A 5 -3.87 -12.86 20.03
C ARG A 5 -4.61 -14.14 20.34
N CYS A 6 -3.93 -15.07 21.02
CA CYS A 6 -4.55 -16.30 21.49
C CYS A 6 -5.60 -15.99 22.57
N PRO A 7 -6.85 -16.49 22.46
CA PRO A 7 -7.92 -16.16 23.41
C PRO A 7 -7.70 -16.75 24.80
N HIS A 8 -6.77 -17.72 24.94
CA HIS A 8 -6.47 -18.32 26.25
C HIS A 8 -5.71 -17.36 27.19
N ARG A 9 -4.57 -16.82 26.74
CA ARG A 9 -3.67 -15.99 27.56
C ARG A 9 -3.04 -14.84 26.74
N PHE A 10 -3.67 -14.41 25.67
CA PHE A 10 -3.30 -13.29 24.82
C PHE A 10 -1.88 -13.33 24.22
N ALA A 11 -1.27 -14.54 24.17
CA ALA A 11 0.01 -14.73 23.52
C ALA A 11 -0.07 -14.31 22.02
N PRO A 12 0.98 -13.65 21.47
CA PRO A 12 0.99 -13.20 20.09
C PRO A 12 1.09 -14.41 19.15
N LEU A 13 0.05 -14.66 18.37
CA LEU A 13 -0.03 -15.79 17.44
C LEU A 13 0.91 -15.65 16.22
N GLY A 14 1.38 -14.44 15.93
CA GLY A 14 2.38 -14.20 14.90
C GLY A 14 3.74 -14.86 15.18
N HIS A 15 4.02 -15.22 16.44
CA HIS A 15 5.19 -16.01 16.84
C HIS A 15 4.91 -17.52 16.85
N GLY A 16 3.70 -17.94 16.48
CA GLY A 16 3.32 -19.34 16.39
C GLY A 16 3.82 -20.01 15.12
N SER A 17 3.38 -21.23 14.90
CA SER A 17 3.71 -22.02 13.72
C SER A 17 2.45 -22.55 13.04
N VAL A 18 2.54 -22.83 11.73
CA VAL A 18 1.49 -23.54 11.00
C VAL A 18 1.79 -25.04 11.06
N VAL A 19 0.87 -25.82 11.58
CA VAL A 19 0.98 -27.28 11.72
C VAL A 19 -0.28 -27.90 11.14
N ASP A 20 -0.14 -28.74 10.13
CA ASP A 20 -1.24 -29.44 9.44
C ASP A 20 -2.40 -28.49 9.06
N GLY A 21 -2.08 -27.33 8.49
CA GLY A 21 -3.07 -26.34 8.10
C GLY A 21 -3.74 -25.57 9.25
N THR A 22 -3.26 -25.73 10.48
CA THR A 22 -3.74 -25.03 11.68
C THR A 22 -2.67 -24.10 12.25
N LEU A 23 -3.09 -23.01 12.90
CA LEU A 23 -2.21 -22.08 13.59
C LEU A 23 -1.99 -22.52 15.03
N ALA A 24 -0.77 -22.91 15.37
CA ALA A 24 -0.37 -23.34 16.71
C ALA A 24 0.08 -22.15 17.56
N CYS A 25 -0.53 -21.97 18.74
CA CYS A 25 -0.14 -20.94 19.69
C CYS A 25 1.25 -21.27 20.30
N PRO A 26 2.20 -20.31 20.32
CA PRO A 26 3.56 -20.57 20.79
C PRO A 26 3.66 -20.75 22.30
N TYR A 27 2.59 -20.44 23.04
CA TYR A 27 2.61 -20.49 24.50
C TYR A 27 2.19 -21.89 25.05
N HIS A 28 0.99 -22.36 24.69
CA HIS A 28 0.48 -23.64 25.22
C HIS A 28 0.10 -24.64 24.13
N GLY A 29 0.47 -24.40 22.88
CA GLY A 29 0.27 -25.33 21.79
C GLY A 29 -1.18 -25.55 21.34
N LEU A 30 -2.14 -24.74 21.80
CA LEU A 30 -3.51 -24.77 21.25
C LEU A 30 -3.47 -24.49 19.76
N ARG A 31 -4.23 -25.24 18.96
CA ARG A 31 -4.28 -25.05 17.50
C ARG A 31 -5.64 -24.56 17.05
N PHE A 32 -5.64 -23.62 16.13
CA PHE A 32 -6.82 -22.98 15.56
C PHE A 32 -6.88 -23.22 14.06
N ASN A 33 -8.04 -23.56 13.55
CA ASN A 33 -8.28 -23.70 12.10
C ASN A 33 -8.54 -22.35 11.42
N GLY A 34 -8.71 -22.36 10.09
CA GLY A 34 -9.00 -21.16 9.31
C GLY A 34 -10.35 -20.49 9.61
N ALA A 35 -11.29 -21.20 10.26
CA ALA A 35 -12.54 -20.66 10.78
C ALA A 35 -12.41 -20.05 12.19
N GLY A 36 -11.19 -20.05 12.75
CA GLY A 36 -10.88 -19.52 14.08
C GLY A 36 -11.19 -20.44 15.24
N ALA A 37 -11.78 -21.62 15.00
CA ALA A 37 -12.11 -22.57 16.05
C ALA A 37 -10.87 -23.27 16.60
N CYS A 38 -10.80 -23.45 17.92
CA CYS A 38 -9.79 -24.29 18.54
C CYS A 38 -10.07 -25.77 18.20
N VAL A 39 -9.12 -26.42 17.54
CA VAL A 39 -9.27 -27.81 17.04
C VAL A 39 -8.31 -28.79 17.69
N HIS A 40 -7.38 -28.30 18.50
CA HIS A 40 -6.41 -29.16 19.19
C HIS A 40 -5.98 -28.56 20.53
N ASN A 41 -6.01 -29.36 21.56
CA ASN A 41 -5.41 -29.09 22.86
C ASN A 41 -4.34 -30.19 23.15
N PRO A 42 -3.06 -29.80 23.26
CA PRO A 42 -1.98 -30.78 23.44
C PRO A 42 -1.92 -31.37 24.85
N HIS A 43 -2.66 -30.85 25.81
CA HIS A 43 -2.61 -31.33 27.18
C HIS A 43 -3.42 -32.63 27.36
N PRO A 44 -2.86 -33.71 27.94
CA PRO A 44 -3.56 -34.97 28.15
C PRO A 44 -4.88 -34.76 28.92
N GLY A 45 -5.98 -35.31 28.40
CA GLY A 45 -7.31 -35.16 29.00
C GLY A 45 -7.91 -33.75 28.90
N GLY A 46 -7.21 -32.81 28.23
CA GLY A 46 -7.69 -31.46 28.01
C GLY A 46 -8.87 -31.45 27.03
N GLN A 47 -10.01 -30.90 27.50
CA GLN A 47 -11.10 -30.57 26.57
C GLN A 47 -10.67 -29.46 25.62
N LEU A 48 -11.26 -29.43 24.41
CA LEU A 48 -11.10 -28.28 23.54
C LEU A 48 -11.77 -27.07 24.21
N PRO A 49 -11.04 -25.98 24.46
CA PRO A 49 -11.66 -24.81 25.01
C PRO A 49 -12.68 -24.25 24.01
N ASP A 50 -13.79 -23.75 24.49
CA ASP A 50 -14.72 -22.93 23.72
C ASP A 50 -14.08 -21.55 23.46
N ALA A 51 -13.04 -21.58 22.66
CA ALA A 51 -12.17 -20.43 22.37
C ALA A 51 -12.11 -20.25 20.86
N GLN A 52 -12.52 -19.09 20.40
CA GLN A 52 -12.57 -18.76 19.00
C GLN A 52 -11.78 -17.49 18.70
N LEU A 53 -10.99 -17.55 17.63
CA LEU A 53 -10.36 -16.37 17.04
C LEU A 53 -11.37 -15.61 16.18
N GLN A 54 -11.33 -14.30 16.25
CA GLN A 54 -12.04 -13.48 15.27
C GLN A 54 -11.44 -13.71 13.89
N VAL A 55 -12.30 -13.94 12.89
CA VAL A 55 -11.90 -14.19 11.51
C VAL A 55 -12.29 -12.99 10.65
N PHE A 56 -11.36 -12.55 9.82
CA PHE A 56 -11.53 -11.45 8.89
C PHE A 56 -11.51 -11.96 7.44
N PRO A 57 -12.42 -11.48 6.57
CA PRO A 57 -12.32 -11.72 5.15
C PRO A 57 -10.95 -11.30 4.61
N LEU A 58 -10.36 -12.14 3.77
CA LEU A 58 -9.08 -11.92 3.14
C LEU A 58 -9.17 -12.33 1.69
N VAL A 59 -8.67 -11.47 0.80
CA VAL A 59 -8.55 -11.76 -0.63
C VAL A 59 -7.18 -11.30 -1.13
N GLU A 60 -6.75 -11.83 -2.26
CA GLU A 60 -5.42 -11.57 -2.84
C GLU A 60 -5.49 -11.12 -4.32
N PRO A 61 -6.20 -10.03 -4.67
CA PRO A 61 -6.08 -9.48 -6.01
C PRO A 61 -4.78 -8.68 -6.16
N HIS A 62 -4.25 -8.67 -7.39
CA HIS A 62 -3.09 -7.86 -7.79
C HIS A 62 -1.82 -8.16 -6.99
N ALA A 63 -1.69 -9.41 -6.49
CA ALA A 63 -0.58 -9.86 -5.66
C ALA A 63 -0.38 -9.05 -4.36
N LEU A 64 -1.45 -8.46 -3.83
CA LEU A 64 -1.57 -7.80 -2.54
C LEU A 64 -2.60 -8.51 -1.66
N LEU A 65 -2.32 -8.59 -0.36
CA LEU A 65 -3.26 -9.15 0.61
C LEU A 65 -4.17 -8.04 1.14
N TRP A 66 -5.47 -8.17 0.90
CA TRP A 66 -6.49 -7.24 1.36
C TRP A 66 -7.32 -7.87 2.46
N ILE A 67 -7.38 -7.20 3.60
CA ILE A 67 -8.13 -7.64 4.77
C ILE A 67 -9.28 -6.68 5.06
N TRP A 68 -10.47 -7.22 5.26
CA TRP A 68 -11.62 -6.44 5.68
C TRP A 68 -11.74 -6.48 7.21
N MET A 69 -11.55 -5.32 7.86
CA MET A 69 -11.53 -5.20 9.33
C MET A 69 -12.89 -4.82 9.92
N GLY A 70 -13.88 -4.50 9.08
CA GLY A 70 -15.23 -4.12 9.49
C GLY A 70 -16.19 -5.31 9.62
N ASP A 71 -17.48 -4.99 9.61
CA ASP A 71 -18.55 -5.99 9.59
C ASP A 71 -18.42 -6.92 8.39
N ARG A 72 -18.27 -8.21 8.65
CA ARG A 72 -18.06 -9.25 7.63
C ARG A 72 -19.15 -9.25 6.55
N ALA A 73 -20.39 -8.94 6.93
CA ALA A 73 -21.53 -8.91 6.00
C ALA A 73 -21.43 -7.77 4.97
N LYS A 74 -20.58 -6.77 5.24
CA LYS A 74 -20.35 -5.61 4.38
C LYS A 74 -19.06 -5.72 3.59
N ALA A 75 -18.32 -6.83 3.68
CA ALA A 75 -17.10 -7.03 2.93
C ALA A 75 -17.41 -7.08 1.43
N ASP A 76 -16.84 -6.15 0.68
CA ASP A 76 -17.02 -6.05 -0.77
C ASP A 76 -15.67 -5.89 -1.45
N ALA A 77 -15.30 -6.87 -2.28
CA ALA A 77 -14.06 -6.84 -3.04
C ALA A 77 -14.06 -5.75 -4.14
N ALA A 78 -15.21 -5.23 -4.54
CA ALA A 78 -15.31 -4.13 -5.50
C ALA A 78 -14.77 -2.80 -4.95
N LEU A 79 -14.65 -2.68 -3.62
CA LEU A 79 -14.05 -1.51 -2.98
C LEU A 79 -12.52 -1.51 -3.01
N ILE A 80 -11.88 -2.60 -3.45
CA ILE A 80 -10.42 -2.68 -3.54
C ILE A 80 -9.96 -1.81 -4.72
N PRO A 81 -9.04 -0.85 -4.50
CA PRO A 81 -8.48 -0.03 -5.57
C PRO A 81 -7.80 -0.89 -6.64
N ASP A 82 -7.87 -0.46 -7.90
CA ASP A 82 -7.24 -1.16 -9.01
C ASP A 82 -5.72 -1.04 -8.97
N PHE A 83 -5.05 -2.15 -8.71
CA PHE A 83 -3.60 -2.36 -8.83
C PHE A 83 -3.26 -3.47 -9.83
N SER A 84 -4.11 -3.70 -10.82
CA SER A 84 -3.93 -4.76 -11.83
C SER A 84 -2.58 -4.69 -12.55
N TRP A 85 -2.04 -3.48 -12.70
CA TRP A 85 -0.71 -3.25 -13.28
C TRP A 85 0.44 -3.93 -12.51
N LEU A 86 0.29 -4.22 -11.20
CA LEU A 86 1.29 -5.00 -10.43
C LEU A 86 1.43 -6.44 -10.92
N SER A 87 0.47 -6.93 -11.68
CA SER A 87 0.47 -8.26 -12.27
C SER A 87 0.61 -8.23 -13.80
N ASP A 88 0.72 -7.05 -14.43
CA ASP A 88 0.92 -6.88 -15.86
C ASP A 88 2.39 -7.16 -16.20
N PRO A 89 2.72 -8.13 -17.10
CA PRO A 89 4.09 -8.46 -17.47
C PRO A 89 4.87 -7.34 -18.17
N LYS A 90 4.22 -6.24 -18.53
CA LYS A 90 4.88 -5.03 -19.05
C LYS A 90 5.60 -4.23 -17.96
N TRP A 91 5.34 -4.52 -16.70
CA TRP A 91 5.89 -3.81 -15.55
C TRP A 91 6.72 -4.76 -14.69
N GLU A 92 7.85 -4.28 -14.22
CA GLU A 92 8.62 -4.94 -13.18
C GLU A 92 8.23 -4.33 -11.83
N ALA A 93 7.79 -5.16 -10.89
CA ALA A 93 7.36 -4.72 -9.56
C ALA A 93 8.42 -5.06 -8.51
N VAL A 94 8.92 -4.04 -7.82
CA VAL A 94 9.75 -4.19 -6.63
C VAL A 94 8.87 -3.94 -5.41
N ARG A 95 8.98 -4.80 -4.39
CA ARG A 95 8.16 -4.74 -3.18
C ARG A 95 9.02 -4.50 -1.96
N GLY A 96 8.47 -3.75 -1.01
CA GLY A 96 9.10 -3.49 0.27
C GLY A 96 8.06 -3.16 1.33
N ALA A 97 8.49 -3.18 2.59
CA ALA A 97 7.68 -2.74 3.72
C ALA A 97 8.58 -1.95 4.69
N THR A 98 8.02 -0.89 5.24
CA THR A 98 8.66 -0.08 6.27
C THR A 98 7.69 0.14 7.40
N VAL A 99 8.16 -0.03 8.63
CA VAL A 99 7.40 0.33 9.82
C VAL A 99 7.85 1.71 10.27
N ALA A 100 6.89 2.61 10.45
CA ALA A 100 7.14 3.95 10.93
C ALA A 100 6.20 4.28 12.09
N GLU A 101 6.71 4.98 13.11
CA GLU A 101 5.94 5.39 14.26
C GLU A 101 5.26 6.73 13.98
N GLY A 102 3.93 6.74 13.99
CA GLY A 102 3.12 7.92 13.72
C GLY A 102 1.69 7.58 13.33
N HIS A 103 0.79 8.56 13.41
CA HIS A 103 -0.57 8.39 12.93
C HIS A 103 -0.57 8.35 11.40
N PHE A 104 -1.35 7.46 10.80
CA PHE A 104 -1.34 7.24 9.34
C PHE A 104 -1.71 8.49 8.53
N GLU A 105 -2.54 9.38 9.07
CA GLU A 105 -2.91 10.65 8.42
C GLU A 105 -1.71 11.56 8.18
N LEU A 106 -0.71 11.56 9.08
CA LEU A 106 0.52 12.36 8.91
C LEU A 106 1.30 11.94 7.64
N TYR A 107 1.27 10.65 7.31
CA TYR A 107 1.90 10.14 6.09
C TYR A 107 1.09 10.52 4.86
N SER A 108 -0.24 10.48 4.95
CA SER A 108 -1.14 10.91 3.87
C SER A 108 -0.96 12.40 3.56
N ASP A 109 -0.93 13.25 4.59
CA ASP A 109 -0.72 14.69 4.45
C ASP A 109 0.64 15.01 3.84
N ASN A 110 1.70 14.35 4.33
CA ASN A 110 3.06 14.55 3.82
C ASN A 110 3.17 14.19 2.32
N ILE A 111 2.51 13.13 1.89
CA ILE A 111 2.59 12.64 0.51
C ILE A 111 1.67 13.42 -0.44
N LEU A 112 0.54 13.92 0.03
CA LEU A 112 -0.35 14.77 -0.78
C LEU A 112 0.23 16.16 -1.01
N ASP A 113 0.99 16.70 -0.06
CA ASP A 113 1.69 17.98 -0.23
C ASP A 113 3.18 17.76 -0.51
N LEU A 114 3.54 17.65 -1.77
CA LEU A 114 4.93 17.49 -2.19
C LEU A 114 5.74 18.81 -2.21
N SER A 115 5.18 19.92 -1.75
CA SER A 115 5.89 21.21 -1.72
C SER A 115 7.08 21.22 -0.76
N HIS A 116 7.03 20.39 0.30
CA HIS A 116 8.14 20.22 1.23
C HIS A 116 9.38 19.58 0.59
N ALA A 117 9.18 18.81 -0.46
CA ALA A 117 10.22 17.95 -1.02
C ALA A 117 11.45 18.72 -1.53
N ASN A 118 11.25 19.94 -2.01
CA ASN A 118 12.34 20.83 -2.45
C ASN A 118 13.29 21.22 -1.30
N PHE A 119 12.78 21.30 -0.09
CA PHE A 119 13.53 21.72 1.10
C PHE A 119 14.10 20.54 1.87
N VAL A 120 13.32 19.48 2.02
CA VAL A 120 13.67 18.30 2.80
C VAL A 120 14.47 17.29 1.97
N HIS A 121 14.21 17.21 0.66
CA HIS A 121 14.82 16.26 -0.27
C HIS A 121 15.44 16.95 -1.51
N PRO A 122 16.24 18.01 -1.37
CA PRO A 122 16.68 18.83 -2.52
C PRO A 122 17.50 18.05 -3.55
N ALA A 123 18.29 17.07 -3.12
CA ALA A 123 19.07 16.23 -4.02
C ALA A 123 18.20 15.24 -4.81
N LEU A 124 17.02 14.88 -4.29
CA LEU A 124 16.14 13.93 -4.92
C LEU A 124 15.22 14.58 -5.93
N VAL A 125 14.55 15.69 -5.58
CA VAL A 125 13.45 16.23 -6.38
C VAL A 125 13.67 17.66 -6.88
N ALA A 126 14.62 18.40 -6.34
CA ALA A 126 14.90 19.81 -6.68
C ALA A 126 13.57 20.63 -6.82
N ASN A 127 13.34 21.29 -7.95
CA ASN A 127 12.18 22.16 -8.15
C ASN A 127 10.96 21.44 -8.78
N ALA A 128 11.01 20.12 -8.96
CA ALA A 128 9.99 19.39 -9.72
C ALA A 128 8.54 19.61 -9.23
N PHE A 129 8.35 19.86 -7.94
CA PHE A 129 7.02 20.01 -7.34
C PHE A 129 6.63 21.44 -7.00
N THR A 130 7.50 22.41 -7.19
CA THR A 130 7.22 23.82 -6.84
C THR A 130 7.30 24.79 -8.02
N ALA A 131 8.09 24.50 -9.05
CA ALA A 131 8.34 25.42 -10.17
C ALA A 131 7.31 25.33 -11.30
N GLY A 132 6.51 24.25 -11.36
CA GLY A 132 5.57 24.01 -12.44
C GLY A 132 4.11 24.33 -12.11
N GLU A 133 3.24 23.91 -13.01
CA GLU A 133 1.79 23.97 -12.83
C GLU A 133 1.36 22.93 -11.79
N ARG A 134 0.37 23.30 -10.97
CA ARG A 134 -0.19 22.41 -9.94
C ARG A 134 -1.71 22.42 -10.02
N LYS A 135 -2.31 21.25 -9.88
CA LYS A 135 -3.75 21.10 -9.84
C LYS A 135 -4.15 20.11 -8.75
N PHE A 136 -5.15 20.48 -7.97
CA PHE A 136 -5.71 19.64 -6.92
C PHE A 136 -7.20 19.51 -7.13
N TRP A 137 -7.73 18.28 -6.98
CA TRP A 137 -9.17 18.04 -7.07
C TRP A 137 -9.56 16.80 -6.30
N GLN A 138 -10.84 16.66 -6.06
CA GLN A 138 -11.45 15.47 -5.47
C GLN A 138 -12.48 14.90 -6.45
N ASP A 139 -12.55 13.59 -6.54
CA ASP A 139 -13.56 12.85 -7.28
C ASP A 139 -13.99 11.63 -6.44
N GLY A 140 -15.20 11.69 -5.90
CA GLY A 140 -15.70 10.70 -4.94
C GLY A 140 -14.80 10.61 -3.71
N GLU A 141 -14.33 9.40 -3.41
CA GLU A 141 -13.42 9.11 -2.28
C GLU A 141 -11.93 9.27 -2.64
N ASN A 142 -11.62 9.78 -3.82
CA ASN A 142 -10.26 9.99 -4.27
C ASN A 142 -9.88 11.48 -4.23
N VAL A 143 -8.67 11.77 -3.77
CA VAL A 143 -8.05 13.09 -3.83
C VAL A 143 -6.83 13.01 -4.73
N TYR A 144 -6.64 14.03 -5.55
CA TYR A 144 -5.57 14.08 -6.55
C TYR A 144 -4.73 15.33 -6.38
N ALA A 145 -3.43 15.19 -6.54
CA ALA A 145 -2.46 16.27 -6.67
C ALA A 145 -1.63 16.03 -7.93
N GLU A 146 -1.73 16.96 -8.88
CA GLU A 146 -1.02 16.91 -10.16
C GLU A 146 0.05 18.00 -10.22
N TYR A 147 1.22 17.65 -10.72
CA TYR A 147 2.38 18.53 -10.88
C TYR A 147 2.92 18.37 -12.29
N VAL A 148 3.08 19.50 -13.00
CA VAL A 148 3.62 19.50 -14.37
C VAL A 148 4.72 20.53 -14.49
N GLN A 149 5.93 20.10 -14.85
CA GLN A 149 7.06 20.96 -15.16
C GLN A 149 7.46 20.74 -16.62
N ARG A 150 7.67 21.80 -17.37
CA ARG A 150 7.94 21.71 -18.82
C ARG A 150 9.31 22.27 -19.15
N ASP A 151 9.96 21.65 -20.14
CA ASP A 151 11.23 22.08 -20.75
C ASP A 151 12.28 22.49 -19.71
N ASP A 152 12.50 21.66 -18.70
CA ASP A 152 13.45 21.95 -17.63
C ASP A 152 14.32 20.73 -17.29
N PHE A 153 15.41 20.97 -16.57
CA PHE A 153 16.26 19.91 -16.05
C PHE A 153 15.67 19.31 -14.78
N LEU A 154 15.48 18.02 -14.81
CA LEU A 154 15.08 17.31 -13.61
C LEU A 154 16.23 17.23 -12.60
N SER A 155 15.92 17.07 -11.32
CA SER A 155 16.94 16.84 -10.29
C SER A 155 17.84 15.67 -10.62
N ILE A 156 19.00 15.63 -9.98
CA ILE A 156 19.97 14.51 -10.15
C ILE A 156 19.29 13.17 -9.80
N GLY A 157 18.50 13.13 -8.71
CA GLY A 157 17.82 11.92 -8.27
C GLY A 157 16.74 11.45 -9.27
N ILE A 158 15.83 12.32 -9.69
CA ILE A 158 14.80 11.98 -10.68
C ILE A 158 15.45 11.63 -12.02
N SER A 159 16.43 12.41 -12.48
CA SER A 159 17.15 12.15 -13.74
C SER A 159 17.86 10.80 -13.74
N ALA A 160 18.43 10.39 -12.61
CA ALA A 160 19.08 9.08 -12.49
C ALA A 160 18.07 7.94 -12.63
N VAL A 161 16.92 8.05 -11.95
CA VAL A 161 15.85 7.04 -12.01
C VAL A 161 15.23 6.96 -13.40
N MET A 162 15.02 8.13 -14.04
CA MET A 162 14.35 8.23 -15.36
C MET A 162 15.32 8.07 -16.55
N GLY A 163 16.63 7.98 -16.31
CA GLY A 163 17.63 7.88 -17.40
C GLY A 163 17.75 9.13 -18.27
N THR A 164 17.47 10.33 -17.71
CA THR A 164 17.37 11.59 -18.47
C THR A 164 18.50 12.60 -18.21
N GLN A 165 19.61 12.16 -17.60
CA GLN A 165 20.69 13.05 -17.18
C GLN A 165 21.17 14.00 -18.30
N GLY A 166 21.27 15.28 -17.96
CA GLY A 166 21.79 16.33 -18.84
C GLY A 166 20.88 16.73 -20.00
N ARG A 167 19.62 16.27 -20.00
CA ARG A 167 18.61 16.66 -20.99
C ARG A 167 17.44 17.36 -20.32
N LYS A 168 16.91 18.38 -20.97
CA LYS A 168 15.64 18.97 -20.59
C LYS A 168 14.49 18.02 -20.87
N GLN A 169 13.51 18.00 -20.00
CA GLN A 169 12.36 17.09 -20.06
C GLN A 169 11.07 17.81 -19.68
N ASP A 170 9.97 17.30 -20.16
CA ASP A 170 8.67 17.52 -19.52
C ASP A 170 8.51 16.49 -18.42
N PHE A 171 8.18 16.93 -17.21
CA PHE A 171 7.90 16.08 -16.07
C PHE A 171 6.42 16.16 -15.71
N TYR A 172 5.85 15.00 -15.46
CA TYR A 172 4.51 14.84 -14.95
C TYR A 172 4.55 14.02 -13.68
N GLY A 173 3.95 14.53 -12.60
CA GLY A 173 3.78 13.84 -11.34
C GLY A 173 2.33 13.87 -10.90
N MET A 174 1.77 12.74 -10.53
CA MET A 174 0.44 12.66 -9.94
C MET A 174 0.48 11.82 -8.67
N VAL A 175 -0.14 12.34 -7.63
CA VAL A 175 -0.50 11.60 -6.43
C VAL A 175 -1.99 11.40 -6.43
N LYS A 176 -2.45 10.17 -6.27
CA LYS A 176 -3.84 9.84 -5.98
C LYS A 176 -3.88 9.24 -4.57
N TRP A 177 -4.68 9.82 -3.72
CA TRP A 177 -5.03 9.25 -2.43
C TRP A 177 -6.45 8.67 -2.48
N HIS A 178 -6.64 7.50 -1.90
CA HIS A 178 -7.93 6.87 -1.70
C HIS A 178 -8.09 6.49 -0.22
N ALA A 179 -9.25 6.78 0.34
CA ALA A 179 -9.52 6.52 1.75
C ALA A 179 -9.33 5.02 2.12
N PRO A 180 -8.82 4.69 3.32
CA PRO A 180 -8.34 5.62 4.35
C PRO A 180 -6.88 6.04 4.18
N ALA A 181 -6.02 5.33 3.45
CA ALA A 181 -4.58 5.60 3.37
C ALA A 181 -3.90 4.90 2.18
N VAL A 182 -4.61 4.65 1.09
CA VAL A 182 -4.01 4.11 -0.13
C VAL A 182 -3.50 5.26 -0.98
N LEU A 183 -2.20 5.25 -1.28
CA LEU A 183 -1.52 6.29 -2.05
C LEU A 183 -0.93 5.67 -3.31
N TYR A 184 -1.18 6.32 -4.43
CA TYR A 184 -0.64 5.97 -5.72
C TYR A 184 0.18 7.14 -6.27
N PHE A 185 1.41 6.85 -6.68
CA PHE A 185 2.31 7.80 -7.33
C PHE A 185 2.51 7.42 -8.78
N ASP A 186 2.34 8.38 -9.67
CA ASP A 186 2.66 8.23 -11.08
C ASP A 186 3.61 9.36 -11.49
N PHE A 187 4.87 9.01 -11.74
CA PHE A 187 5.87 9.94 -12.20
C PHE A 187 6.35 9.56 -13.60
N ARG A 188 6.34 10.53 -14.49
CA ARG A 188 6.75 10.36 -15.88
C ARG A 188 7.65 11.50 -16.32
N ALA A 189 8.59 11.17 -17.19
CA ALA A 189 9.41 12.14 -17.89
C ALA A 189 9.41 11.82 -19.39
N GLY A 190 9.48 12.83 -20.22
CA GLY A 190 9.53 12.70 -21.67
C GLY A 190 10.18 13.93 -22.31
N ASP A 191 10.56 13.83 -23.59
CA ASP A 191 11.17 14.94 -24.30
C ASP A 191 10.23 16.16 -24.33
N PRO A 192 10.76 17.40 -24.30
CA PRO A 192 9.96 18.61 -24.27
C PRO A 192 8.92 18.67 -25.41
N GLY A 193 7.69 19.03 -25.05
CA GLY A 193 6.56 19.07 -25.99
C GLY A 193 5.93 17.72 -26.30
N THR A 194 6.51 16.63 -25.83
CA THR A 194 5.82 15.34 -25.83
C THR A 194 4.93 15.28 -24.58
N ARG A 195 3.67 14.87 -24.75
CA ARG A 195 2.83 14.56 -23.59
C ARG A 195 3.53 13.43 -22.85
N ALA A 196 4.12 13.70 -21.71
CA ALA A 196 4.87 12.71 -20.92
C ALA A 196 3.97 11.49 -20.69
N GLY A 197 4.15 10.47 -21.52
CA GLY A 197 3.55 9.16 -21.44
C GLY A 197 2.02 9.07 -21.60
N GLY A 198 1.56 8.04 -22.28
CA GLY A 198 0.13 7.67 -22.36
C GLY A 198 -0.52 7.51 -20.98
N SER A 199 -1.84 7.39 -20.94
CA SER A 199 -2.64 7.22 -19.71
C SER A 199 -1.99 6.21 -18.78
N ALA A 200 -1.88 6.55 -17.48
CA ALA A 200 -1.48 5.60 -16.47
C ALA A 200 -2.36 4.35 -16.53
N PRO A 201 -1.80 3.17 -16.27
CA PRO A 201 -2.60 2.02 -15.94
C PRO A 201 -3.49 2.41 -14.74
N GLY A 202 -4.80 2.22 -14.84
CA GLY A 202 -5.75 2.57 -13.77
C GLY A 202 -6.49 3.92 -13.93
N ASN A 203 -6.23 4.73 -14.96
CA ASN A 203 -7.05 5.90 -15.32
C ASN A 203 -8.11 5.60 -16.40
N ALA A 204 -8.57 4.37 -16.51
CA ALA A 204 -9.80 4.05 -17.21
C ALA A 204 -10.95 4.12 -16.18
N ARG A 205 -11.59 5.29 -16.11
CA ARG A 205 -12.90 5.67 -15.55
C ARG A 205 -13.38 4.94 -14.29
#